data_2f23382758f567187dce361c0f03cc37
#
_entry.id   2f23382758f567187dce361c0f03cc37
#
_cell.length_a   1.000
_cell.length_b   1.000
_cell.length_c   1.000
_cell.angle_alpha   90.00
_cell.angle_beta   90.00
_cell.angle_gamma   90.00
#
_symmetry.space_group_name_H-M   'P 1'
#
loop_
_entity.id
_entity.type
_entity.pdbx_description
1 polymer ?
#
loop_
_entity_poly.entity_id
_entity_poly.type
_entity_poly.pdbx_seq_one_letter_code
_entity_poly.pdbx_strand_id
1 'polypeptide(L)'
;MPNPHRGPVFLDVPVRTIERDELRQKIARGDPFKLVMSLNEWAFDAKHIPGSIYFNTPDEMLAGLRKDDDIVVYCSNPDCLASQAVYRRLVEHGYTNVRRYAGGLADWEEAGLPIEGEWVRGR
;
A
#
# COMPACT_ATOMS: atom_id res chain seq x y z
N MET A 1 13.83 -23.98 17.75
CA MET A 1 12.47 -24.02 18.25
C MET A 1 11.91 -22.61 18.43
N PRO A 2 10.72 -22.37 17.96
CA PRO A 2 10.16 -21.02 18.11
C PRO A 2 9.97 -20.67 19.57
N ASN A 3 10.31 -19.46 19.90
CA ASN A 3 10.10 -18.93 21.22
C ASN A 3 8.61 -18.56 21.35
N PRO A 4 7.86 -19.17 22.26
CA PRO A 4 6.44 -18.88 22.39
C PRO A 4 6.18 -17.42 22.81
N HIS A 5 7.18 -16.75 23.35
CA HIS A 5 7.04 -15.35 23.76
C HIS A 5 7.52 -14.38 22.69
N ARG A 6 8.07 -14.88 21.62
CA ARG A 6 8.43 -14.04 20.51
C ARG A 6 7.16 -13.44 19.93
N GLY A 7 7.25 -12.25 19.42
CA GLY A 7 6.11 -11.61 18.81
C GLY A 7 5.47 -12.45 17.72
N PRO A 8 4.36 -11.96 17.17
CA PRO A 8 3.64 -12.68 16.14
C PRO A 8 4.57 -13.11 15.02
N VAL A 9 4.31 -14.30 14.46
CA VAL A 9 5.17 -14.86 13.42
C VAL A 9 5.26 -13.98 12.18
N PHE A 10 4.27 -13.10 11.96
CA PHE A 10 4.32 -12.22 10.79
C PHE A 10 5.53 -11.28 10.81
N LEU A 11 6.15 -11.07 11.96
CA LEU A 11 7.39 -10.27 12.03
C LEU A 11 8.52 -10.92 11.26
N ASP A 12 8.44 -12.22 11.05
CA ASP A 12 9.45 -12.96 10.33
C ASP A 12 9.09 -13.16 8.86
N VAL A 13 7.90 -12.73 8.45
CA VAL A 13 7.46 -12.89 7.07
C VAL A 13 8.13 -11.83 6.22
N PRO A 14 8.84 -12.23 5.15
CA PRO A 14 9.43 -11.25 4.25
C PRO A 14 8.35 -10.39 3.60
N VAL A 15 8.58 -9.10 3.56
CA VAL A 15 7.65 -8.18 2.88
C VAL A 15 7.95 -8.25 1.39
N ARG A 16 6.98 -8.71 0.62
CA ARG A 16 7.09 -8.73 -0.84
C ARG A 16 6.93 -7.30 -1.34
N THR A 17 7.76 -6.92 -2.29
CA THR A 17 7.74 -5.55 -2.80
C THR A 17 7.44 -5.51 -4.28
N ILE A 18 7.06 -4.33 -4.75
CA ILE A 18 6.88 -4.05 -6.17
C ILE A 18 7.67 -2.77 -6.46
N GLU A 19 8.35 -2.74 -7.60
CA GLU A 19 9.13 -1.59 -8.01
C GLU A 19 8.26 -0.57 -8.71
N ARG A 20 8.72 0.68 -8.73
CA ARG A 20 7.98 1.78 -9.34
C ARG A 20 7.58 1.49 -10.78
N ASP A 21 8.51 0.98 -11.58
CA ASP A 21 8.23 0.74 -13.00
C ASP A 21 7.15 -0.31 -13.21
N GLU A 22 7.18 -1.36 -12.41
CA GLU A 22 6.14 -2.39 -12.51
C GLU A 22 4.78 -1.84 -12.10
N LEU A 23 4.74 -1.06 -11.03
CA LEU A 23 3.51 -0.43 -10.58
C LEU A 23 2.97 0.51 -11.65
N ARG A 24 3.84 1.33 -12.22
CA ARG A 24 3.45 2.25 -13.29
C ARG A 24 2.87 1.49 -14.48
N GLN A 25 3.47 0.37 -14.84
CA GLN A 25 2.96 -0.45 -15.93
C GLN A 25 1.60 -1.05 -15.63
N LYS A 26 1.39 -1.50 -14.40
CA LYS A 26 0.08 -2.04 -13.99
C LYS A 26 -1.01 -1.00 -14.16
N ILE A 27 -0.73 0.22 -13.74
CA ILE A 27 -1.69 1.32 -13.88
C ILE A 27 -1.94 1.63 -15.34
N ALA A 28 -0.87 1.73 -16.14
CA ALA A 28 -0.97 2.08 -17.55
C ALA A 28 -1.77 1.04 -18.36
N ARG A 29 -1.62 -0.23 -17.99
CA ARG A 29 -2.36 -1.32 -18.67
C ARG A 29 -3.81 -1.42 -18.21
N GLY A 30 -4.16 -0.75 -17.11
CA GLY A 30 -5.49 -0.90 -16.52
C GLY A 30 -5.70 -2.24 -15.87
N ASP A 31 -4.63 -2.85 -15.32
CA ASP A 31 -4.73 -4.13 -14.65
C ASP A 31 -5.73 -4.05 -13.49
N PRO A 32 -6.50 -5.12 -13.25
CA PRO A 32 -7.45 -5.15 -12.14
C PRO A 32 -6.72 -5.43 -10.83
N PHE A 33 -6.32 -4.38 -10.13
CA PHE A 33 -5.66 -4.53 -8.82
C PHE A 33 -6.11 -3.41 -7.90
N LYS A 34 -5.82 -3.57 -6.62
CA LYS A 34 -6.17 -2.59 -5.59
C LYS A 34 -4.90 -1.91 -5.10
N LEU A 35 -4.87 -0.59 -5.23
CA LEU A 35 -3.74 0.21 -4.76
C LEU A 35 -4.21 0.94 -3.51
N VAL A 36 -3.65 0.57 -2.36
CA VAL A 36 -4.13 1.02 -1.05
C VAL A 36 -3.11 1.94 -0.40
N MET A 37 -3.53 3.16 -0.11
CA MET A 37 -2.70 4.08 0.67
C MET A 37 -2.90 3.81 2.15
N SER A 38 -1.80 3.76 2.89
CA SER A 38 -1.78 3.26 4.27
C SER A 38 -1.62 4.33 5.33
N LEU A 39 -1.70 5.60 4.97
CA LEU A 39 -1.54 6.68 5.94
C LEU A 39 -2.86 7.01 6.63
N ASN A 40 -3.31 8.24 6.51
CA ASN A 40 -4.57 8.69 7.09
C ASN A 40 -5.35 9.47 6.05
N GLU A 41 -6.59 9.79 6.38
CA GLU A 41 -7.49 10.45 5.46
C GLU A 41 -6.93 11.80 4.99
N TRP A 42 -6.37 12.56 5.92
CA TRP A 42 -5.81 13.87 5.58
C TRP A 42 -4.69 13.74 4.54
N ALA A 43 -3.79 12.79 4.74
CA ALA A 43 -2.68 12.57 3.81
C ALA A 43 -3.17 12.10 2.45
N PHE A 44 -4.17 11.21 2.44
CA PHE A 44 -4.74 10.72 1.19
C PHE A 44 -5.40 11.86 0.41
N ASP A 45 -6.18 12.68 1.10
CA ASP A 45 -6.85 13.80 0.46
C ASP A 45 -5.86 14.82 -0.08
N ALA A 46 -4.74 15.01 0.62
CA ALA A 46 -3.73 15.97 0.19
C ALA A 46 -3.04 15.53 -1.09
N LYS A 47 -2.54 14.29 -1.11
CA LYS A 47 -1.84 13.74 -2.28
C LYS A 47 -1.95 12.22 -2.28
N HIS A 48 -2.25 11.65 -3.43
CA HIS A 48 -2.24 10.20 -3.58
C HIS A 48 -2.00 9.83 -5.05
N ILE A 49 -1.56 8.60 -5.28
CA ILE A 49 -1.38 8.09 -6.63
C ILE A 49 -2.76 7.88 -7.25
N PRO A 50 -2.99 8.31 -8.51
CA PRO A 50 -4.29 8.13 -9.15
C PRO A 50 -4.73 6.66 -9.13
N GLY A 51 -6.00 6.45 -8.78
CA GLY A 51 -6.56 5.11 -8.69
C GLY A 51 -6.37 4.46 -7.33
N SER A 52 -5.63 5.08 -6.42
CA SER A 52 -5.48 4.50 -5.09
C SER A 52 -6.72 4.75 -4.24
N ILE A 53 -6.90 3.89 -3.25
CA ILE A 53 -8.03 3.95 -2.33
C ILE A 53 -7.52 4.02 -0.91
N TYR A 54 -8.37 4.50 -0.02
CA TYR A 54 -8.07 4.64 1.39
C TYR A 54 -9.21 4.06 2.22
N PHE A 55 -8.87 3.36 3.29
CA PHE A 55 -9.87 2.83 4.23
C PHE A 55 -9.66 3.50 5.58
N ASN A 56 -10.74 3.95 6.21
CA ASN A 56 -10.66 4.64 7.50
C ASN A 56 -10.26 3.71 8.65
N THR A 57 -10.65 2.43 8.56
CA THR A 57 -10.37 1.48 9.62
C THR A 57 -9.90 0.15 9.03
N PRO A 58 -9.17 -0.65 9.81
CA PRO A 58 -8.80 -2.01 9.38
C PRO A 58 -10.02 -2.86 9.02
N ASP A 59 -11.12 -2.71 9.76
CA ASP A 59 -12.32 -3.48 9.49
C ASP A 59 -12.92 -3.14 8.13
N GLU A 60 -12.93 -1.85 7.77
CA GLU A 60 -13.41 -1.43 6.47
C GLU A 60 -12.52 -1.98 5.37
N MET A 61 -11.21 -1.99 5.59
CA MET A 61 -10.27 -2.54 4.62
C MET A 61 -10.53 -4.02 4.39
N LEU A 62 -10.67 -4.78 5.46
CA LEU A 62 -10.90 -6.23 5.35
C LEU A 62 -12.25 -6.52 4.71
N ALA A 63 -13.24 -5.67 4.93
CA ALA A 63 -14.55 -5.83 4.30
C ALA A 63 -14.53 -5.44 2.82
N GLY A 64 -13.66 -4.50 2.44
CA GLY A 64 -13.61 -3.97 1.08
C GLY A 64 -12.65 -4.71 0.14
N LEU A 65 -11.80 -5.57 0.67
CA LEU A 65 -10.82 -6.30 -0.12
C LEU A 65 -11.08 -7.79 -0.06
N ARG A 66 -10.86 -8.45 -1.18
CA ARG A 66 -11.01 -9.91 -1.26
C ARG A 66 -9.65 -10.56 -1.05
N LYS A 67 -9.64 -11.75 -0.49
CA LYS A 67 -8.38 -12.44 -0.17
C LYS A 67 -7.58 -12.83 -1.39
N ASP A 68 -8.22 -12.93 -2.54
CA ASP A 68 -7.55 -13.24 -3.80
C ASP A 68 -7.26 -12.00 -4.65
N ASP A 69 -7.57 -10.81 -4.16
CA ASP A 69 -7.24 -9.57 -4.87
C ASP A 69 -5.72 -9.41 -5.00
N ASP A 70 -5.32 -8.83 -6.13
CA ASP A 70 -3.96 -8.34 -6.32
C ASP A 70 -3.89 -6.98 -5.63
N ILE A 71 -3.10 -6.88 -4.57
CA ILE A 71 -3.08 -5.70 -3.71
C ILE A 71 -1.68 -5.12 -3.62
N VAL A 72 -1.58 -3.81 -3.81
CA VAL A 72 -0.34 -3.07 -3.57
C VAL A 72 -0.63 -2.04 -2.48
N VAL A 73 0.16 -2.06 -1.42
CA VAL A 73 0.05 -1.07 -0.34
C VAL A 73 1.22 -0.10 -0.42
N TYR A 74 0.97 1.17 -0.12
CA TYR A 74 2.04 2.16 -0.12
C TYR A 74 1.78 3.23 0.92
N CYS A 75 2.82 4.00 1.18
CA CYS A 75 2.80 5.06 2.19
C CYS A 75 3.50 6.28 1.60
N SER A 76 4.01 7.18 2.44
CA SER A 76 4.64 8.40 1.94
C SER A 76 6.08 8.19 1.48
N ASN A 77 6.86 7.33 2.16
CA ASN A 77 8.26 7.12 1.83
C ASN A 77 8.73 5.76 2.36
N PRO A 78 9.98 5.35 2.04
CA PRO A 78 10.47 4.04 2.43
C PRO A 78 10.52 3.80 3.94
N ASP A 79 10.67 4.86 4.72
CA ASP A 79 10.81 4.74 6.18
C ASP A 79 9.46 4.66 6.89
N CYS A 80 8.37 4.83 6.17
CA CYS A 80 7.04 4.81 6.77
C CYS A 80 6.66 3.40 7.19
N LEU A 81 6.29 3.24 8.45
CA LEU A 81 5.92 1.93 8.98
C LEU A 81 4.48 1.54 8.70
N ALA A 82 3.63 2.49 8.32
CA ALA A 82 2.21 2.23 8.11
C ALA A 82 1.95 1.19 7.04
N SER A 83 2.64 1.28 5.89
CA SER A 83 2.42 0.32 4.81
C SER A 83 2.93 -1.07 5.20
N GLN A 84 3.98 -1.14 6.01
CA GLN A 84 4.45 -2.43 6.52
C GLN A 84 3.43 -3.06 7.45
N ALA A 85 2.83 -2.25 8.32
CA ALA A 85 1.80 -2.74 9.24
C ALA A 85 0.56 -3.22 8.48
N VAL A 86 0.13 -2.48 7.47
CA VAL A 86 -1.01 -2.88 6.66
C VAL A 86 -0.71 -4.16 5.88
N TYR A 87 0.49 -4.25 5.31
CA TYR A 87 0.93 -5.46 4.62
C TYR A 87 0.81 -6.68 5.54
N ARG A 88 1.37 -6.58 6.75
CA ARG A 88 1.36 -7.69 7.69
C ARG A 88 -0.04 -8.07 8.12
N ARG A 89 -0.89 -7.07 8.33
CA ARG A 89 -2.28 -7.33 8.71
C ARG A 89 -3.01 -8.12 7.62
N LEU A 90 -2.81 -7.74 6.37
CA LEU A 90 -3.45 -8.43 5.26
C LEU A 90 -2.96 -9.88 5.16
N VAL A 91 -1.64 -10.07 5.21
CA VAL A 91 -1.07 -11.42 5.14
C VAL A 91 -1.56 -12.28 6.30
N GLU A 92 -1.64 -11.69 7.50
CA GLU A 92 -2.10 -12.39 8.70
C GLU A 92 -3.55 -12.84 8.56
N HIS A 93 -4.35 -12.09 7.81
CA HIS A 93 -5.76 -12.42 7.58
C HIS A 93 -5.98 -13.28 6.33
N GLY A 94 -4.93 -13.84 5.76
CA GLY A 94 -5.07 -14.80 4.66
C GLY A 94 -5.08 -14.20 3.26
N TYR A 95 -4.71 -12.94 3.13
CA TYR A 95 -4.57 -12.33 1.81
C TYR A 95 -3.27 -12.83 1.18
N THR A 96 -3.35 -13.37 -0.02
CA THR A 96 -2.24 -14.14 -0.60
C THR A 96 -1.43 -13.40 -1.65
N ASN A 97 -1.92 -12.26 -2.13
CA ASN A 97 -1.22 -11.56 -3.21
C ASN A 97 -1.07 -10.07 -2.87
N VAL A 98 -0.28 -9.81 -1.85
CA VAL A 98 -0.03 -8.46 -1.36
C VAL A 98 1.43 -8.10 -1.57
N ARG A 99 1.68 -6.90 -2.08
CA ARG A 99 3.03 -6.37 -2.22
C ARG A 99 3.07 -4.95 -1.71
N ARG A 100 4.24 -4.51 -1.29
CA ARG A 100 4.45 -3.16 -0.78
C ARG A 100 5.27 -2.36 -1.80
N TYR A 101 4.76 -1.19 -2.18
CA TYR A 101 5.54 -0.24 -2.96
C TYR A 101 6.35 0.59 -1.95
N ALA A 102 7.59 0.15 -1.73
CA ALA A 102 8.43 0.72 -0.67
C ALA A 102 8.80 2.17 -0.92
N GLY A 103 8.99 2.56 -2.18
CA GLY A 103 9.33 3.94 -2.50
C GLY A 103 8.27 4.93 -2.06
N GLY A 104 7.02 4.52 -2.15
CA GLY A 104 5.91 5.31 -1.70
C GLY A 104 5.66 6.56 -2.52
N LEU A 105 4.85 7.44 -1.96
CA LEU A 105 4.46 8.67 -2.65
C LEU A 105 5.67 9.53 -3.01
N ALA A 106 6.67 9.59 -2.13
CA ALA A 106 7.86 10.41 -2.37
C ALA A 106 8.61 9.98 -3.63
N ASP A 107 8.80 8.67 -3.79
CA ASP A 107 9.48 8.14 -4.96
C ASP A 107 8.68 8.38 -6.23
N TRP A 108 7.37 8.18 -6.15
CA TRP A 108 6.47 8.39 -7.27
C TRP A 108 6.48 9.84 -7.73
N GLU A 109 6.39 10.77 -6.78
CA GLU A 109 6.36 12.20 -7.04
C GLU A 109 7.71 12.68 -7.59
N GLU A 110 8.81 12.19 -7.02
CA GLU A 110 10.16 12.54 -7.45
C GLU A 110 10.42 12.11 -8.89
N ALA A 111 9.80 11.02 -9.31
CA ALA A 111 9.92 10.54 -10.68
C ALA A 111 9.05 11.33 -11.67
N GLY A 112 8.29 12.31 -11.18
CA GLY A 112 7.45 13.13 -12.04
C GLY A 112 6.18 12.45 -12.51
N LEU A 113 5.77 11.39 -11.84
CA LEU A 113 4.57 10.64 -12.20
C LEU A 113 3.31 11.31 -11.66
N PRO A 114 2.14 11.06 -12.27
CA PRO A 114 0.90 11.77 -11.89
C PRO A 114 0.51 11.57 -10.44
N ILE A 115 0.06 12.65 -9.82
CA ILE A 115 -0.42 12.69 -8.44
C ILE A 115 -1.77 13.40 -8.46
N GLU A 116 -2.71 12.94 -7.63
CA GLU A 116 -3.98 13.59 -7.42
C GLU A 116 -4.07 14.06 -5.98
N GLY A 117 -4.99 14.98 -5.72
CA GLY A 117 -5.28 15.45 -4.38
C GLY A 117 -5.38 16.95 -4.29
N GLU A 118 -5.82 17.43 -3.13
CA GLU A 118 -6.08 18.85 -2.94
C GLU A 118 -4.83 19.71 -3.10
N TRP A 119 -3.67 19.17 -2.73
CA TRP A 119 -2.42 19.92 -2.77
C TRP A 119 -1.82 20.02 -4.16
N VAL A 120 -2.33 19.27 -5.13
CA VAL A 120 -1.84 19.36 -6.51
C VAL A 120 -2.80 20.13 -7.40
N ARG A 121 -3.89 20.62 -6.84
CA ARG A 121 -4.88 21.40 -7.57
C ARG A 121 -4.23 22.70 -8.06
N GLY A 122 -4.57 23.09 -9.29
CA GLY A 122 -4.04 24.33 -9.86
C GLY A 122 -2.73 24.22 -10.55
N ARG A 123 -2.19 23.03 -10.64
CA ARG A 123 -0.93 22.80 -11.31
C ARG A 123 -1.06 22.57 -12.79
#